data_b9e5417f6676f93e00468fca6fc0955f
#
_entry.id   b9e5417f6676f93e00468fca6fc0955f
#
_cell.length_a   1.000
_cell.length_b   1.000
_cell.length_c   1.000
_cell.angle_alpha   90.00
_cell.angle_beta   90.00
_cell.angle_gamma   90.00
#
_symmetry.space_group_name_H-M   'P 1'
#
loop_
_entity.id
_entity.type
_entity.pdbx_description
1 polymer ?
#
loop_
_entity_poly.entity_id
_entity_poly.type
_entity_poly.pdbx_seq_one_letter_code
_entity_poly.pdbx_strand_id
1 'polypeptide(L)'
;MRMSIITNRTGQHNNKGFSLLELLVVVAIMAVLTGIISITYRTVNKSNVNKAASIVDDYLSLAREKAKTVSAYEWNMTISVGDDGTEVSYVKKAEKESDKAKMDSKTLPKNVKFKIIDDKGNE
;
A
#
# COMPACT_ATOMS: atom_id res chain seq x y z
N MET A 1 68.91 15.93 -44.75
CA MET A 1 68.48 16.38 -43.43
C MET A 1 66.97 16.67 -43.49
N ARG A 2 66.13 15.71 -42.99
CA ARG A 2 64.66 15.85 -43.03
C ARG A 2 64.16 16.25 -41.64
N MET A 3 63.67 17.45 -41.55
CA MET A 3 63.10 17.97 -40.30
C MET A 3 61.65 17.53 -40.19
N SER A 4 61.38 16.67 -39.17
CA SER A 4 60.02 16.14 -38.87
C SER A 4 59.33 17.08 -37.92
N ILE A 5 58.27 17.75 -38.38
CA ILE A 5 57.45 18.63 -37.55
C ILE A 5 56.42 17.75 -36.83
N ILE A 6 56.58 17.58 -35.52
CA ILE A 6 55.61 16.91 -34.65
C ILE A 6 54.52 17.94 -34.33
N THR A 7 53.36 17.79 -34.96
CA THR A 7 52.19 18.58 -34.61
C THR A 7 51.50 17.99 -33.38
N ASN A 8 51.75 18.59 -32.22
CA ASN A 8 51.03 18.30 -31.01
C ASN A 8 49.59 18.76 -31.19
N ARG A 9 48.67 17.82 -31.45
CA ARG A 9 47.24 18.04 -31.27
C ARG A 9 46.95 18.04 -29.80
N THR A 10 46.91 19.19 -29.16
CA THR A 10 46.32 19.39 -27.85
C THR A 10 44.84 19.14 -28.02
N GLY A 11 44.38 17.99 -27.43
CA GLY A 11 42.97 17.69 -27.35
C GLY A 11 42.26 18.80 -26.57
N GLN A 12 41.44 19.56 -27.26
CA GLN A 12 40.56 20.51 -26.65
C GLN A 12 39.49 19.74 -25.87
N HIS A 13 39.71 19.57 -24.57
CA HIS A 13 38.65 19.16 -23.66
C HIS A 13 37.59 20.26 -23.64
N ASN A 14 36.50 20.03 -24.36
CA ASN A 14 35.31 20.84 -24.26
C ASN A 14 34.70 20.63 -22.88
N ASN A 15 35.19 21.32 -21.90
CA ASN A 15 34.54 21.45 -20.58
C ASN A 15 33.32 22.37 -20.75
N LYS A 16 32.26 21.85 -21.38
CA LYS A 16 30.97 22.52 -21.36
C LYS A 16 30.39 22.36 -19.95
N GLY A 17 30.68 23.34 -19.11
CA GLY A 17 30.00 23.49 -17.85
C GLY A 17 28.50 23.67 -18.07
N PHE A 18 27.67 23.15 -17.20
CA PHE A 18 26.23 23.37 -17.24
C PHE A 18 25.93 24.88 -17.19
N SER A 19 25.05 25.32 -18.08
CA SER A 19 24.57 26.69 -18.05
C SER A 19 23.67 26.88 -16.79
N LEU A 20 23.71 28.06 -16.20
CA LEU A 20 22.85 28.42 -15.08
C LEU A 20 21.36 28.24 -15.41
N LEU A 21 20.99 28.52 -16.68
CA LEU A 21 19.64 28.31 -17.19
C LEU A 21 19.26 26.83 -17.21
N GLU A 22 20.16 25.93 -17.59
CA GLU A 22 19.93 24.48 -17.63
C GLU A 22 19.70 23.91 -16.22
N LEU A 23 20.51 24.37 -15.27
CA LEU A 23 20.32 24.00 -13.86
C LEU A 23 18.96 24.48 -13.31
N LEU A 24 18.56 25.70 -13.65
CA LEU A 24 17.27 26.27 -13.23
C LEU A 24 16.09 25.47 -13.80
N VAL A 25 16.15 25.07 -15.07
CA VAL A 25 15.12 24.25 -15.72
C VAL A 25 15.03 22.88 -15.05
N VAL A 26 16.14 22.22 -14.76
CA VAL A 26 16.16 20.91 -14.09
C VAL A 26 15.53 20.99 -12.71
N VAL A 27 15.87 21.99 -11.90
CA VAL A 27 15.28 22.19 -10.58
C VAL A 27 13.78 22.46 -10.66
N ALA A 28 13.33 23.24 -11.64
CA ALA A 28 11.91 23.51 -11.85
C ALA A 28 11.13 22.24 -12.19
N ILE A 29 11.66 21.38 -13.07
CA ILE A 29 11.04 20.09 -13.41
C ILE A 29 10.98 19.16 -12.19
N MET A 30 12.07 19.07 -11.43
CA MET A 30 12.10 18.26 -10.21
C MET A 30 11.06 18.72 -9.17
N ALA A 31 10.88 20.02 -9.00
CA ALA A 31 9.88 20.56 -8.09
C ALA A 31 8.46 20.17 -8.49
N VAL A 32 8.12 20.25 -9.77
CA VAL A 32 6.81 19.85 -10.29
C VAL A 32 6.56 18.35 -10.09
N LEU A 33 7.55 17.50 -10.44
CA LEU A 33 7.43 16.04 -10.29
C LEU A 33 7.25 15.64 -8.83
N THR A 34 7.99 16.25 -7.91
CA THR A 34 7.88 15.98 -6.47
C THR A 34 6.48 16.32 -5.93
N GLY A 35 5.90 17.43 -6.42
CA GLY A 35 4.54 17.84 -6.04
C GLY A 35 3.48 16.79 -6.43
N ILE A 36 3.54 16.27 -7.64
CA ILE A 36 2.59 15.27 -8.15
C ILE A 36 2.65 13.97 -7.35
N ILE A 37 3.85 13.47 -7.05
CA ILE A 37 4.06 12.23 -6.29
C ILE A 37 3.43 12.34 -4.88
N SER A 38 3.59 13.47 -4.21
CA SER A 38 3.07 13.68 -2.86
C SER A 38 1.54 13.61 -2.78
N ILE A 39 0.84 14.13 -3.78
CA ILE A 39 -0.64 14.10 -3.85
C ILE A 39 -1.13 12.69 -4.08
N THR A 40 -0.51 11.96 -5.00
CA THR A 40 -0.90 10.59 -5.36
C THR A 40 -0.79 9.64 -4.17
N TYR A 41 0.30 9.71 -3.41
CA TYR A 41 0.51 8.85 -2.24
C TYR A 41 -0.59 9.01 -1.18
N ARG A 42 -0.98 10.24 -0.86
CA ARG A 42 -2.06 10.53 0.11
C ARG A 42 -3.40 9.99 -0.36
N THR A 43 -3.72 10.14 -1.63
CA THR A 43 -5.00 9.70 -2.21
C THR A 43 -5.12 8.19 -2.20
N VAL A 44 -4.07 7.45 -2.57
CA VAL A 44 -4.06 5.99 -2.55
C VAL A 44 -4.23 5.44 -1.14
N ASN A 45 -3.52 5.97 -0.16
CA ASN A 45 -3.63 5.52 1.23
C ASN A 45 -5.04 5.76 1.79
N LYS A 46 -5.64 6.91 1.55
CA LYS A 46 -7.03 7.21 1.96
C LYS A 46 -8.02 6.25 1.30
N SER A 47 -7.85 5.96 0.02
CA SER A 47 -8.70 4.99 -0.71
C SER A 47 -8.59 3.59 -0.10
N ASN A 48 -7.38 3.13 0.24
CA ASN A 48 -7.17 1.82 0.85
C ASN A 48 -7.83 1.70 2.22
N VAL A 49 -7.72 2.74 3.05
CA VAL A 49 -8.40 2.78 4.37
C VAL A 49 -9.91 2.73 4.21
N ASN A 50 -10.48 3.52 3.30
CA ASN A 50 -11.92 3.51 3.06
C ASN A 50 -12.42 2.15 2.55
N LYS A 51 -11.69 1.51 1.65
CA LYS A 51 -12.01 0.16 1.17
C LYS A 51 -11.96 -0.87 2.30
N ALA A 52 -10.94 -0.82 3.15
CA ALA A 52 -10.83 -1.71 4.29
C ALA A 52 -11.99 -1.51 5.28
N ALA A 53 -12.34 -0.27 5.59
CA ALA A 53 -13.46 0.06 6.46
C ALA A 53 -14.79 -0.46 5.89
N SER A 54 -15.03 -0.27 4.58
CA SER A 54 -16.23 -0.79 3.92
C SER A 54 -16.32 -2.32 3.99
N ILE A 55 -15.20 -3.03 3.76
CA ILE A 55 -15.18 -4.49 3.84
C ILE A 55 -15.52 -4.96 5.27
N VAL A 56 -14.94 -4.33 6.28
CA VAL A 56 -15.23 -4.68 7.68
C VAL A 56 -16.69 -4.40 8.03
N ASP A 57 -17.24 -3.27 7.59
CA ASP A 57 -18.64 -2.90 7.82
C ASP A 57 -19.60 -3.88 7.16
N ASP A 58 -19.34 -4.29 5.92
CA ASP A 58 -20.10 -5.31 5.20
C ASP A 58 -20.13 -6.64 5.99
N TYR A 59 -18.98 -7.09 6.48
CA TYR A 59 -18.88 -8.33 7.26
C TYR A 59 -19.54 -8.21 8.63
N LEU A 60 -19.45 -7.05 9.29
CA LEU A 60 -20.18 -6.81 10.56
C LEU A 60 -21.69 -6.79 10.34
N SER A 61 -22.15 -6.21 9.26
CA SER A 61 -23.57 -6.19 8.88
C SER A 61 -24.07 -7.60 8.60
N LEU A 62 -23.29 -8.41 7.85
CA LEU A 62 -23.60 -9.81 7.61
C LEU A 62 -23.60 -10.63 8.90
N ALA A 63 -22.64 -10.41 9.79
CA ALA A 63 -22.60 -11.07 11.09
C ALA A 63 -23.85 -10.75 11.93
N ARG A 64 -24.27 -9.48 11.93
CA ARG A 64 -25.49 -9.04 12.63
C ARG A 64 -26.75 -9.67 12.02
N GLU A 65 -26.86 -9.76 10.71
CA GLU A 65 -27.96 -10.41 10.02
C GLU A 65 -28.02 -11.91 10.37
N LYS A 66 -26.89 -12.61 10.28
CA LYS A 66 -26.80 -14.03 10.63
C LYS A 66 -27.13 -14.30 12.11
N ALA A 67 -26.70 -13.42 13.01
CA ALA A 67 -27.05 -13.54 14.43
C ALA A 67 -28.56 -13.41 14.70
N LYS A 68 -29.30 -12.75 13.83
CA LYS A 68 -30.77 -12.63 13.95
C LYS A 68 -31.52 -13.81 13.33
N THR A 69 -30.98 -14.43 12.29
CA THR A 69 -31.67 -15.44 11.46
C THR A 69 -31.25 -16.87 11.76
N VAL A 70 -30.02 -17.08 12.22
CA VAL A 70 -29.46 -18.40 12.52
C VAL A 70 -28.92 -18.38 13.94
N SER A 71 -28.85 -19.55 14.58
CA SER A 71 -28.26 -19.67 15.93
C SER A 71 -26.89 -18.97 15.95
N ALA A 72 -26.78 -17.90 16.74
CA ALA A 72 -25.59 -17.06 16.83
C ALA A 72 -24.31 -17.83 17.29
N TYR A 73 -24.51 -19.06 17.75
CA TYR A 73 -23.42 -19.94 18.20
C TYR A 73 -22.73 -20.72 17.09
N GLU A 74 -23.28 -20.72 15.86
CA GLU A 74 -22.74 -21.51 14.76
C GLU A 74 -21.74 -20.75 13.88
N TRP A 75 -21.72 -19.42 13.94
CA TRP A 75 -20.93 -18.59 13.03
C TRP A 75 -20.10 -17.58 13.80
N ASN A 76 -18.83 -17.46 13.41
CA ASN A 76 -17.91 -16.46 13.93
C ASN A 76 -17.30 -15.65 12.79
N MET A 77 -17.24 -14.34 12.98
CA MET A 77 -16.40 -13.47 12.16
C MET A 77 -14.97 -13.52 12.72
N THR A 78 -13.99 -13.76 11.86
CA THR A 78 -12.57 -13.80 12.25
C THR A 78 -11.80 -12.80 11.41
N ILE A 79 -10.97 -12.01 12.09
CA ILE A 79 -9.99 -11.14 11.45
C ILE A 79 -8.63 -11.76 11.74
N SER A 80 -7.96 -12.26 10.72
CA SER A 80 -6.63 -12.85 10.83
C SER A 80 -5.60 -11.97 10.14
N VAL A 81 -4.49 -11.72 10.82
CA VAL A 81 -3.36 -10.97 10.29
C VAL A 81 -2.28 -11.97 9.92
N GLY A 82 -2.00 -12.10 8.63
CA GLY A 82 -0.95 -12.95 8.10
C GLY A 82 0.16 -12.13 7.42
N ASP A 83 1.21 -12.80 7.00
CA ASP A 83 2.35 -12.18 6.30
C ASP A 83 1.92 -11.55 4.96
N ASP A 84 0.91 -12.11 4.32
CA ASP A 84 0.35 -11.62 3.05
C ASP A 84 -0.68 -10.50 3.21
N GLY A 85 -1.05 -10.15 4.43
CA GLY A 85 -2.03 -9.11 4.75
C GLY A 85 -3.07 -9.53 5.78
N THR A 86 -4.02 -8.64 6.02
CA THR A 86 -5.15 -8.91 6.93
C THR A 86 -6.32 -9.48 6.15
N GLU A 87 -6.86 -10.59 6.62
CA GLU A 87 -8.02 -11.26 6.03
C GLU A 87 -9.20 -11.20 7.00
N VAL A 88 -10.36 -10.82 6.49
CA VAL A 88 -11.63 -10.92 7.21
C VAL A 88 -12.39 -12.12 6.65
N SER A 89 -12.81 -13.02 7.49
CA SER A 89 -13.50 -14.23 7.10
C SER A 89 -14.69 -14.55 8.00
N TYR A 90 -15.63 -15.27 7.43
CA TYR A 90 -16.78 -15.81 8.11
C TYR A 90 -16.58 -17.33 8.26
N VAL A 91 -16.50 -17.82 9.45
CA VAL A 91 -16.17 -19.23 9.75
C VAL A 91 -17.31 -19.88 10.51
N LYS A 92 -17.79 -21.02 10.03
CA LYS A 92 -18.74 -21.85 10.77
C LYS A 92 -18.03 -22.53 11.93
N LYS A 93 -18.58 -22.42 13.14
CA LYS A 93 -18.07 -23.10 14.32
C LYS A 93 -18.35 -24.59 14.16
N ALA A 94 -17.32 -25.40 14.13
CA ALA A 94 -17.43 -26.86 14.10
C ALA A 94 -16.83 -27.44 15.36
N GLU A 95 -17.29 -28.65 15.77
CA GLU A 95 -16.76 -29.37 16.94
C GLU A 95 -15.29 -29.79 16.75
N LYS A 96 -14.86 -29.96 15.48
CA LYS A 96 -13.46 -30.27 15.12
C LYS A 96 -12.90 -29.18 14.22
N GLU A 97 -11.63 -28.86 14.43
CA GLU A 97 -10.90 -27.85 13.64
C GLU A 97 -10.91 -28.17 12.12
N SER A 98 -10.91 -29.47 11.77
CA SER A 98 -10.97 -29.94 10.38
C SER A 98 -12.28 -29.63 9.66
N ASP A 99 -13.36 -29.41 10.40
CA ASP A 99 -14.72 -29.27 9.85
C ASP A 99 -15.16 -27.79 9.78
N LYS A 100 -14.28 -26.86 10.13
CA LYS A 100 -14.53 -25.42 10.00
C LYS A 100 -14.67 -25.03 8.53
N ALA A 101 -15.89 -24.88 8.07
CA ALA A 101 -16.15 -24.39 6.73
C ALA A 101 -16.05 -22.87 6.69
N LYS A 102 -15.07 -22.37 5.93
CA LYS A 102 -14.93 -20.96 5.62
C LYS A 102 -15.92 -20.61 4.50
N MET A 103 -16.95 -19.83 4.81
CA MET A 103 -17.99 -19.51 3.81
C MET A 103 -17.56 -18.41 2.86
N ASP A 104 -16.90 -17.39 3.37
CA ASP A 104 -16.45 -16.26 2.57
C ASP A 104 -15.25 -15.62 3.24
N SER A 105 -14.33 -15.12 2.45
CA SER A 105 -13.17 -14.41 2.95
C SER A 105 -12.73 -13.33 1.98
N LYS A 106 -12.28 -12.22 2.52
CA LYS A 106 -11.79 -11.10 1.74
C LYS A 106 -10.51 -10.55 2.34
N THR A 107 -9.49 -10.47 1.51
CA THR A 107 -8.23 -9.85 1.90
C THR A 107 -8.37 -8.34 1.85
N LEU A 108 -7.92 -7.69 2.90
CA LEU A 108 -7.92 -6.24 3.00
C LEU A 108 -6.75 -5.63 2.22
N PRO A 109 -6.86 -4.37 1.77
CA PRO A 109 -5.77 -3.70 1.09
C PRO A 109 -4.49 -3.71 1.93
N LYS A 110 -3.35 -3.94 1.28
CA LYS A 110 -2.03 -3.86 1.92
C LYS A 110 -1.83 -2.46 2.52
N ASN A 111 -1.04 -2.37 3.58
CA ASN A 111 -0.71 -1.13 4.31
C ASN A 111 -1.83 -0.54 5.20
N VAL A 112 -2.90 -1.29 5.46
CA VAL A 112 -3.90 -0.90 6.46
C VAL A 112 -3.62 -1.67 7.74
N LYS A 113 -3.43 -0.94 8.85
CA LYS A 113 -3.27 -1.52 10.18
C LYS A 113 -4.60 -1.43 10.92
N PHE A 114 -5.02 -2.54 11.49
CA PHE A 114 -6.19 -2.60 12.36
C PHE A 114 -5.76 -2.58 13.81
N LYS A 115 -6.48 -1.81 14.60
CA LYS A 115 -6.35 -1.77 16.03
C LYS A 115 -7.73 -2.02 16.63
N ILE A 116 -7.86 -3.08 17.37
CA ILE A 116 -9.07 -3.40 18.12
C ILE A 116 -8.90 -2.79 19.52
N ILE A 117 -9.78 -1.88 19.86
CA ILE A 117 -9.78 -1.23 21.18
C ILE A 117 -11.04 -1.70 21.89
N ASP A 118 -10.91 -2.25 23.09
CA ASP A 118 -12.05 -2.61 23.91
C ASP A 118 -12.75 -1.36 24.47
N ASP A 119 -13.90 -1.52 25.06
CA ASP A 119 -14.68 -0.45 25.69
C ASP A 119 -13.95 0.23 26.87
N LYS A 120 -12.86 -0.37 27.35
CA LYS A 120 -11.96 0.16 28.40
C LYS A 120 -10.71 0.83 27.84
N GLY A 121 -10.55 0.86 26.50
CA GLY A 121 -9.43 1.49 25.83
C GLY A 121 -8.14 0.65 25.81
N ASN A 122 -8.21 -0.65 26.13
CA ASN A 122 -7.06 -1.55 26.02
C ASN A 122 -6.91 -2.09 24.60
N GLU A 123 -5.63 -2.29 24.18
CA GLU A 123 -5.27 -2.85 22.87
C GLU A 123 -5.21 -4.37 22.95
#